data_2f8aca24fd94dc06fcb8a6fb26504805
#
_entry.id   2f8aca24fd94dc06fcb8a6fb26504805
#
_cell.length_a   1.000
_cell.length_b   1.000
_cell.length_c   1.000
_cell.angle_alpha   90.00
_cell.angle_beta   90.00
_cell.angle_gamma   90.00
#
_symmetry.space_group_name_H-M   'P 1'
#
loop_
_entity.id
_entity.type
_entity.pdbx_description
1 polymer ?
#
loop_
_entity_poly.entity_id
_entity_poly.type
_entity_poly.pdbx_seq_one_letter_code
_entity_poly.pdbx_strand_id
1 'polypeptide(L)'
;MPQGSLYFTVRSADSAFPVQNARIILYTPDGTMLGEDLISNGNGISREFFIDAPDRNLSLRPEEALPYSTCDARVEADGFYTFLIRGIQIFAGEKSVLPAEMIPRGQSEDEVLE
;
A
#
# COMPACT_ATOMS: atom_id res chain seq x y z
N MET A 1 20.31 1.25 -9.14
CA MET A 1 19.92 1.88 -7.90
C MET A 1 19.40 0.85 -6.92
N PRO A 2 19.73 0.96 -5.63
CA PRO A 2 19.20 0.00 -4.66
C PRO A 2 17.70 0.04 -4.61
N GLN A 3 17.11 -1.05 -4.15
CA GLN A 3 15.65 -1.14 -4.08
C GLN A 3 15.23 -1.63 -2.71
N GLY A 4 14.11 -1.10 -2.24
CA GLY A 4 13.36 -1.70 -1.18
C GLY A 4 12.14 -2.37 -1.77
N SER A 5 11.38 -3.06 -0.95
CA SER A 5 10.19 -3.72 -1.44
C SER A 5 9.07 -3.62 -0.41
N LEU A 6 7.85 -3.88 -0.89
CA LEU A 6 6.69 -3.90 -0.03
C LEU A 6 5.67 -4.88 -0.57
N TYR A 7 4.80 -5.32 0.31
CA TYR A 7 3.61 -6.03 -0.11
C TYR A 7 2.49 -5.72 0.89
N PHE A 8 1.27 -6.01 0.50
CA PHE A 8 0.10 -5.63 1.28
C PHE A 8 -0.61 -6.85 1.83
N THR A 9 -1.14 -6.71 3.03
CA THR A 9 -2.06 -7.69 3.59
C THR A 9 -3.40 -7.00 3.73
N VAL A 10 -4.41 -7.48 3.00
CA VAL A 10 -5.71 -6.81 2.91
C VAL A 10 -6.73 -7.65 3.67
N ARG A 11 -7.36 -7.05 4.66
CA ARG A 11 -8.32 -7.75 5.50
C ARG A 11 -9.53 -6.86 5.73
N SER A 12 -10.65 -7.52 6.01
CA SER A 12 -11.87 -6.81 6.35
C SER A 12 -11.78 -6.33 7.80
N ALA A 13 -12.08 -5.05 8.03
CA ALA A 13 -11.93 -4.46 9.35
C ALA A 13 -12.88 -5.07 10.36
N ASP A 14 -14.07 -5.50 9.91
CA ASP A 14 -15.08 -5.98 10.83
C ASP A 14 -14.92 -7.45 11.21
N SER A 15 -14.22 -8.23 10.39
CA SER A 15 -14.16 -9.67 10.62
C SER A 15 -12.74 -10.22 10.51
N ALA A 16 -11.79 -9.40 10.09
CA ALA A 16 -10.40 -9.80 9.91
C ALA A 16 -10.22 -10.92 8.88
N PHE A 17 -11.23 -11.19 8.06
CA PHE A 17 -11.09 -12.14 6.96
C PHE A 17 -10.24 -11.54 5.87
N PRO A 18 -9.45 -12.36 5.17
CA PRO A 18 -8.67 -11.84 4.04
C PRO A 18 -9.60 -11.37 2.92
N VAL A 19 -9.19 -10.29 2.27
CA VAL A 19 -9.94 -9.74 1.14
C VAL A 19 -9.22 -10.14 -0.13
N GLN A 20 -9.85 -10.99 -0.92
CA GLN A 20 -9.30 -11.46 -2.18
C GLN A 20 -9.66 -10.50 -3.30
N ASN A 21 -8.77 -10.39 -4.27
CA ASN A 21 -8.99 -9.56 -5.46
C ASN A 21 -9.08 -8.07 -5.16
N ALA A 22 -8.50 -7.65 -4.04
CA ALA A 22 -8.36 -6.23 -3.79
C ALA A 22 -7.31 -5.67 -4.73
N ARG A 23 -7.59 -4.52 -5.28
CA ARG A 23 -6.71 -3.87 -6.25
C ARG A 23 -5.92 -2.79 -5.54
N ILE A 24 -4.61 -2.87 -5.65
CA ILE A 24 -3.73 -1.93 -4.98
C ILE A 24 -2.97 -1.16 -6.04
N ILE A 25 -3.13 0.15 -6.03
CA ILE A 25 -2.51 1.03 -7.00
C ILE A 25 -1.52 1.91 -6.25
N LEU A 26 -0.28 1.90 -6.70
CA LEU A 26 0.78 2.67 -6.07
C LEU A 26 1.03 3.94 -6.86
N TYR A 27 1.33 5.01 -6.14
CA TYR A 27 1.58 6.33 -6.73
C TYR A 27 2.83 6.93 -6.13
N THR A 28 3.51 7.73 -6.93
CA THR A 28 4.53 8.62 -6.38
C THR A 28 3.83 9.75 -5.62
N PRO A 29 4.56 10.50 -4.78
CA PRO A 29 3.91 11.60 -4.05
C PRO A 29 3.28 12.65 -4.96
N ASP A 30 3.73 12.76 -6.21
CA ASP A 30 3.14 13.73 -7.13
C ASP A 30 1.94 13.16 -7.90
N GLY A 31 1.55 11.92 -7.62
CA GLY A 31 0.36 11.35 -8.21
C GLY A 31 0.57 10.46 -9.42
N THR A 32 1.82 10.19 -9.79
CA THR A 32 2.11 9.32 -10.92
C THR A 32 2.02 7.86 -10.51
N MET A 33 1.33 7.05 -11.29
CA MET A 33 1.20 5.63 -11.01
C MET A 33 2.55 4.92 -11.12
N LEU A 34 2.78 4.01 -10.18
CA LEU A 34 3.98 3.19 -10.16
C LEU A 34 3.62 1.78 -10.62
N GLY A 35 4.14 1.40 -11.79
CA GLY A 35 3.97 0.04 -12.27
C GLY A 35 2.54 -0.36 -12.48
N GLU A 36 2.29 -1.65 -12.39
CA GLU A 36 0.97 -2.21 -12.59
C GLU A 36 0.27 -2.44 -11.27
N ASP A 37 -1.06 -2.56 -11.33
CA ASP A 37 -1.85 -2.82 -10.14
C ASP A 37 -1.41 -4.13 -9.49
N LEU A 38 -1.45 -4.14 -8.17
CA LEU A 38 -1.25 -5.36 -7.42
C LEU A 38 -2.62 -5.90 -7.04
N ILE A 39 -2.75 -7.22 -7.04
CA ILE A 39 -4.02 -7.86 -6.71
C ILE A 39 -3.79 -8.82 -5.55
N SER A 40 -4.62 -8.74 -4.53
CA SER A 40 -4.49 -9.64 -3.39
C SER A 40 -5.00 -11.03 -3.74
N ASN A 41 -4.36 -12.04 -3.17
CA ASN A 41 -4.73 -13.42 -3.41
C ASN A 41 -5.78 -13.89 -2.39
N GLY A 42 -6.07 -15.19 -2.37
CA GLY A 42 -7.08 -15.74 -1.46
C GLY A 42 -6.76 -15.55 0.00
N ASN A 43 -5.50 -15.28 0.33
CA ASN A 43 -5.11 -14.99 1.70
C ASN A 43 -5.03 -13.49 1.97
N GLY A 44 -5.44 -12.68 1.01
CA GLY A 44 -5.41 -11.25 1.16
C GLY A 44 -4.03 -10.64 1.01
N ILE A 45 -3.10 -11.36 0.41
CA ILE A 45 -1.72 -10.92 0.32
C ILE A 45 -1.40 -10.58 -1.14
N SER A 46 -0.82 -9.41 -1.36
CA SER A 46 -0.37 -9.02 -2.69
C SER A 46 1.03 -9.55 -2.94
N ARG A 47 1.43 -9.56 -4.22
CA ARG A 47 2.81 -9.88 -4.52
C ARG A 47 3.71 -8.75 -4.07
N GLU A 48 4.98 -9.07 -3.94
CA GLU A 48 5.98 -8.08 -3.54
C GLU A 48 6.26 -7.13 -4.69
N PHE A 49 6.37 -5.84 -4.36
CA PHE A 49 6.64 -4.80 -5.34
C PHE A 49 7.94 -4.09 -4.95
N PHE A 50 8.83 -3.93 -5.92
CA PHE A 50 10.14 -3.34 -5.67
C PHE A 50 10.15 -1.89 -6.13
N ILE A 51 10.70 -1.02 -5.31
CA ILE A 51 10.76 0.41 -5.57
C ILE A 51 12.19 0.87 -5.34
N ASP A 52 12.69 1.68 -6.26
CA ASP A 52 14.02 2.26 -6.09
C ASP A 52 14.05 3.11 -4.83
N ALA A 53 15.11 2.95 -4.08
CA ALA A 53 15.28 3.70 -2.84
C ALA A 53 16.73 4.14 -2.74
N PRO A 54 16.99 5.28 -2.10
CA PRO A 54 18.36 5.76 -1.99
C PRO A 54 19.23 4.78 -1.20
N ASP A 55 20.49 4.70 -1.59
CA ASP A 55 21.46 3.96 -0.83
C ASP A 55 21.55 4.55 0.57
N ARG A 56 21.64 3.69 1.58
CA ARG A 56 21.71 4.17 2.96
C ARG A 56 22.91 5.05 3.21
N ASN A 57 23.96 4.86 2.44
CA ASN A 57 25.15 5.70 2.59
C ASN A 57 24.87 7.15 2.29
N LEU A 58 23.82 7.44 1.52
CA LEU A 58 23.47 8.81 1.20
C LEU A 58 22.90 9.55 2.40
N SER A 59 22.49 8.83 3.43
CA SER A 59 21.98 9.50 4.62
C SER A 59 23.06 10.27 5.37
N LEU A 60 24.30 10.10 4.98
CA LEU A 60 25.38 10.90 5.56
C LEU A 60 25.35 12.35 5.08
N ARG A 61 24.50 12.64 4.11
CA ARG A 61 24.35 14.01 3.60
C ARG A 61 22.94 14.48 3.89
N PRO A 62 22.67 14.88 5.10
CA PRO A 62 21.30 15.16 5.50
C PRO A 62 20.65 16.31 4.74
N GLU A 63 21.44 17.23 4.21
CA GLU A 63 20.85 18.35 3.51
C GLU A 63 20.46 18.02 2.09
N GLU A 64 20.82 16.85 1.56
CA GLU A 64 20.60 16.56 0.15
C GLU A 64 19.71 15.40 -0.13
N ALA A 65 19.60 14.45 0.78
CA ALA A 65 18.87 13.24 0.46
C ALA A 65 18.23 12.63 1.70
N LEU A 66 17.03 12.15 1.51
CA LEU A 66 16.37 11.32 2.51
C LEU A 66 16.90 9.90 2.37
N PRO A 67 17.01 9.16 3.48
CA PRO A 67 17.47 7.77 3.41
C PRO A 67 16.43 6.81 2.88
N TYR A 68 15.31 7.31 2.35
CA TYR A 68 14.22 6.48 1.88
C TYR A 68 13.48 7.20 0.76
N SER A 69 12.73 6.41 0.01
CA SER A 69 11.75 6.93 -0.93
C SER A 69 10.38 6.86 -0.29
N THR A 70 9.43 7.62 -0.82
CA THR A 70 8.06 7.54 -0.34
C THR A 70 7.11 7.25 -1.49
N CYS A 71 6.00 6.64 -1.17
CA CYS A 71 4.94 6.43 -2.15
C CYS A 71 3.60 6.43 -1.41
N ASP A 72 2.53 6.50 -2.22
CA ASP A 72 1.17 6.41 -1.71
C ASP A 72 0.51 5.20 -2.33
N ALA A 73 -0.54 4.71 -1.68
CA ALA A 73 -1.26 3.55 -2.19
C ALA A 73 -2.76 3.76 -2.06
N ARG A 74 -3.49 3.22 -3.02
CA ARG A 74 -4.95 3.17 -2.96
C ARG A 74 -5.38 1.73 -3.10
N VAL A 75 -6.19 1.25 -2.16
CA VAL A 75 -6.66 -0.13 -2.14
C VAL A 75 -8.16 -0.10 -2.37
N GLU A 76 -8.61 -0.84 -3.38
CA GLU A 76 -10.02 -0.91 -3.77
C GLU A 76 -10.47 -2.35 -3.82
N ALA A 77 -11.67 -2.60 -3.34
CA ALA A 77 -12.27 -3.92 -3.42
C ALA A 77 -13.79 -3.77 -3.49
N ASP A 78 -14.43 -4.67 -4.21
CA ASP A 78 -15.89 -4.65 -4.32
C ASP A 78 -16.51 -4.81 -2.95
N GLY A 79 -17.48 -3.95 -2.65
CA GLY A 79 -18.16 -4.01 -1.37
C GLY A 79 -17.44 -3.33 -0.23
N PHE A 80 -16.35 -2.63 -0.51
CA PHE A 80 -15.58 -1.94 0.52
C PHE A 80 -15.33 -0.50 0.11
N TYR A 81 -15.11 0.34 1.12
CA TYR A 81 -14.66 1.71 0.85
C TYR A 81 -13.20 1.68 0.41
N THR A 82 -12.84 2.64 -0.42
CA THR A 82 -11.45 2.80 -0.84
C THR A 82 -10.60 3.17 0.37
N PHE A 83 -9.45 2.52 0.46
CA PHE A 83 -8.51 2.72 1.58
C PHE A 83 -7.27 3.39 1.04
N LEU A 84 -6.88 4.52 1.62
CA LEU A 84 -5.71 5.27 1.18
C LEU A 84 -4.62 5.20 2.22
N ILE A 85 -3.40 4.94 1.76
CA ILE A 85 -2.20 4.95 2.60
C ILE A 85 -1.26 5.96 1.99
N ARG A 86 -0.83 6.93 2.79
CA ARG A 86 0.07 7.97 2.30
C ARG A 86 1.37 7.95 3.07
N GLY A 87 2.43 8.34 2.37
CA GLY A 87 3.72 8.50 3.03
C GLY A 87 4.38 7.20 3.39
N ILE A 88 4.20 6.17 2.57
CA ILE A 88 4.85 4.88 2.80
C ILE A 88 6.34 5.06 2.57
N GLN A 89 7.16 4.69 3.55
CA GLN A 89 8.60 4.85 3.46
C GLN A 89 9.24 3.56 2.98
N ILE A 90 10.09 3.69 1.98
CA ILE A 90 10.77 2.55 1.36
C ILE A 90 12.27 2.71 1.60
N PHE A 91 12.87 1.76 2.28
CA PHE A 91 14.29 1.76 2.58
C PHE A 91 14.99 0.70 1.74
N ALA A 92 16.17 1.04 1.25
CA ALA A 92 16.95 0.11 0.45
C ALA A 92 17.25 -1.15 1.24
N GLY A 93 17.04 -2.30 0.62
CA GLY A 93 17.32 -3.58 1.23
C GLY A 93 16.29 -4.08 2.22
N GLU A 94 15.21 -3.35 2.42
CA GLU A 94 14.19 -3.75 3.39
C GLU A 94 12.89 -4.13 2.72
N LYS A 95 12.19 -5.07 3.32
CA LYS A 95 10.87 -5.49 2.87
C LYS A 95 9.86 -5.01 3.91
N SER A 96 8.86 -4.28 3.45
CA SER A 96 7.83 -3.74 4.32
C SER A 96 6.51 -4.46 4.09
N VAL A 97 5.78 -4.67 5.16
CA VAL A 97 4.45 -5.26 5.10
C VAL A 97 3.46 -4.16 5.47
N LEU A 98 2.50 -3.92 4.59
CA LEU A 98 1.54 -2.84 4.77
C LEU A 98 0.16 -3.43 4.99
N PRO A 99 -0.37 -3.33 6.19
CA PRO A 99 -1.73 -3.82 6.44
C PRO A 99 -2.76 -2.82 5.91
N ALA A 100 -3.77 -3.32 5.27
CA ALA A 100 -4.90 -2.53 4.80
C ALA A 100 -6.17 -3.13 5.38
N GLU A 101 -6.84 -2.36 6.22
CA GLU A 101 -8.08 -2.81 6.84
C GLU A 101 -9.24 -2.17 6.09
N MET A 102 -9.95 -2.96 5.31
CA MET A 102 -11.01 -2.48 4.45
C MET A 102 -12.31 -2.40 5.21
N ILE A 103 -13.00 -1.29 5.04
CA ILE A 103 -14.28 -1.06 5.72
C ILE A 103 -15.40 -1.44 4.77
N PRO A 104 -16.23 -2.42 5.15
CA PRO A 104 -17.31 -2.85 4.25
C PRO A 104 -18.37 -1.77 4.05
N ARG A 105 -18.87 -1.68 2.84
CA ARG A 105 -20.03 -0.83 2.52
C ARG A 105 -21.24 -1.73 2.50
N GLY A 106 -21.74 -2.09 3.63
CA GLY A 106 -22.82 -3.04 3.69
C GLY A 106 -24.19 -2.38 3.57
N GLN A 107 -25.20 -3.22 3.60
CA GLN A 107 -26.59 -2.76 3.58
C GLN A 107 -26.90 -1.83 4.74
N SER A 108 -26.38 -2.21 5.90
CA SER A 108 -26.68 -1.43 7.09
C SER A 108 -26.16 -0.01 6.96
N GLU A 109 -25.08 0.17 6.25
CA GLU A 109 -24.57 1.51 6.08
C GLU A 109 -25.50 2.36 5.24
N ASP A 110 -26.00 1.79 4.15
CA ASP A 110 -26.94 2.52 3.31
C ASP A 110 -28.17 2.92 4.09
N GLU A 111 -28.62 2.05 4.94
CA GLU A 111 -29.80 2.33 5.74
C GLU A 111 -29.54 3.40 6.78
N VAL A 112 -28.36 3.38 7.34
CA VAL A 112 -28.03 4.36 8.37
C VAL A 112 -28.02 5.76 7.80
N LEU A 113 -27.63 5.90 6.56
CA LEU A 113 -27.54 7.21 5.95
C LEU A 113 -28.89 7.81 5.64
N GLU A 114 -29.92 7.04 5.70
CA GLU A 114 -31.27 7.57 5.48
C GLU A 114 -31.75 8.34 6.67
#